data_e312f922f73a1a4d396eacb54bcae609
#
_entry.id   e312f922f73a1a4d396eacb54bcae609
#
_cell.length_a   1.000
_cell.length_b   1.000
_cell.length_c   1.000
_cell.angle_alpha   90.00
_cell.angle_beta   90.00
_cell.angle_gamma   90.00
#
_symmetry.space_group_name_H-M   'P 1'
#
loop_
_entity.id
_entity.type
_entity.pdbx_description
1 polymer ?
#
loop_
_entity_poly.entity_id
_entity_poly.type
_entity_poly.pdbx_seq_one_letter_code
_entity_poly.pdbx_strand_id
1 'polypeptide(L)'
;MLKPIKSIFFKKMLFSLLNERRKLNIVKYNKYIQNFLDINLSNYKILSGRYIKYEEDGKGKEYDNYNDKLLFEGEYLKGERNGKGKEFFSINVMKRYIPNEDQRKYKIKFEGEFLKGKRNGKGKEYNLYGNIIFEGEYLNGERNGEGKEYYSNRKLKFEGEYLKGKKWNGKLYDFKSDKIYELENGTGSVIEYNDNSYEMFIGKLINGKREGKGEEYFINLYVYPIKKYKIFEGEYLNDQRNRGREYIDKRIYFEGEYKKGKKWNGKIYDSQNVSYELKEGKGFIKEYNYYNKYNDDYNNFLVFEGEYLNGERNGKGKEYNHKGELFFEGEYLYDMKIKGKMHVNGKLEFEGQFLLDRKWDGKGYNPNGKIIYELNNGNGPVNEYNYSDRIIFVGKYLNGKREGKGKEYDFNGDLIFEGEYLDGKRNGKGKEYDYFLVANLIFEGEYLNGKRIGKGKEYYEKFGKLFFEGEYMNGEKSGEGKEYFDDGKLLYEGEFLEGKKHGKGKEYYSDGNLYFKGEYLKGKIWNGKKYEYYNNGESKLEFKIIHGHKR
;
A
#
# COMPACT_ATOMS: atom_id res chain seq x y z
N MET A 1 -4.25 -13.76 29.30
CA MET A 1 -5.15 -12.60 29.27
C MET A 1 -6.54 -12.88 28.67
N LEU A 2 -6.76 -13.90 27.82
CA LEU A 2 -8.08 -14.22 27.23
C LEU A 2 -8.89 -15.32 27.96
N LYS A 3 -8.35 -15.96 29.01
CA LYS A 3 -9.04 -17.00 29.80
C LYS A 3 -10.35 -16.56 30.46
N PRO A 4 -10.47 -15.32 30.98
CA PRO A 4 -11.71 -14.89 31.63
C PRO A 4 -12.89 -14.66 30.66
N ILE A 5 -12.63 -14.49 29.37
CA ILE A 5 -13.67 -14.24 28.38
C ILE A 5 -14.25 -15.58 27.93
N LYS A 6 -15.48 -15.91 28.36
CA LYS A 6 -16.14 -17.19 28.05
C LYS A 6 -16.62 -17.28 26.58
N SER A 7 -17.04 -16.18 25.97
CA SER A 7 -17.59 -16.16 24.61
C SER A 7 -16.52 -16.40 23.56
N ILE A 8 -16.68 -17.46 22.80
CA ILE A 8 -15.85 -17.82 21.64
C ILE A 8 -15.89 -16.73 20.57
N PHE A 9 -17.06 -16.20 20.29
CA PHE A 9 -17.29 -15.13 19.34
C PHE A 9 -16.51 -13.87 19.71
N PHE A 10 -16.59 -13.46 20.97
CA PHE A 10 -15.91 -12.26 21.47
C PHE A 10 -14.38 -12.41 21.43
N LYS A 11 -13.85 -13.60 21.73
CA LYS A 11 -12.42 -13.89 21.57
C LYS A 11 -11.95 -13.80 20.14
N LYS A 12 -12.72 -14.37 19.19
CA LYS A 12 -12.42 -14.27 17.75
C LYS A 12 -12.48 -12.83 17.25
N MET A 13 -13.45 -12.06 17.70
CA MET A 13 -13.59 -10.64 17.39
C MET A 13 -12.39 -9.83 17.92
N LEU A 14 -11.99 -10.01 19.19
CA LEU A 14 -10.81 -9.35 19.74
C LEU A 14 -9.53 -9.71 18.99
N PHE A 15 -9.40 -10.99 18.59
CA PHE A 15 -8.25 -11.42 17.78
C PHE A 15 -8.24 -10.77 16.39
N SER A 16 -9.41 -10.59 15.75
CA SER A 16 -9.52 -9.93 14.44
C SER A 16 -9.11 -8.46 14.47
N LEU A 17 -9.27 -7.78 15.59
CA LEU A 17 -8.87 -6.37 15.80
C LEU A 17 -7.36 -6.16 15.93
N LEU A 18 -6.59 -7.23 16.13
CA LEU A 18 -5.14 -7.13 16.23
C LEU A 18 -4.50 -7.04 14.85
N ASN A 19 -3.40 -6.28 14.74
CA ASN A 19 -2.58 -6.33 13.53
C ASN A 19 -1.87 -7.70 13.40
N GLU A 20 -1.47 -8.06 12.18
CA GLU A 20 -0.93 -9.39 11.85
C GLU A 20 0.29 -9.77 12.71
N ARG A 21 1.16 -8.82 13.03
CA ARG A 21 2.33 -9.05 13.89
C ARG A 21 1.94 -9.42 15.33
N ARG A 22 0.91 -8.76 15.88
CA ARG A 22 0.38 -9.08 17.22
C ARG A 22 -0.36 -10.41 17.21
N LYS A 23 -1.13 -10.69 16.16
CA LYS A 23 -1.78 -11.99 15.97
C LYS A 23 -0.73 -13.12 15.97
N LEU A 24 0.32 -12.97 15.17
CA LEU A 24 1.41 -13.95 15.09
C LEU A 24 2.09 -14.18 16.44
N ASN A 25 2.40 -13.11 17.19
CA ASN A 25 3.03 -13.23 18.49
C ASN A 25 2.16 -13.96 19.54
N ILE A 26 0.85 -13.74 19.50
CA ILE A 26 -0.09 -14.43 20.41
C ILE A 26 -0.21 -15.91 20.05
N VAL A 27 -0.27 -16.21 18.76
CA VAL A 27 -0.48 -17.58 18.25
C VAL A 27 0.78 -18.42 18.37
N LYS A 28 1.96 -17.85 18.08
CA LYS A 28 3.25 -18.55 17.96
C LYS A 28 3.62 -19.39 19.19
N TYR A 29 3.25 -18.94 20.37
CA TYR A 29 3.63 -19.59 21.64
C TYR A 29 2.45 -20.10 22.46
N ASN A 30 1.22 -20.11 21.91
CA ASN A 30 0.03 -20.48 22.66
C ASN A 30 -0.80 -21.56 21.96
N LYS A 31 -0.52 -22.81 22.29
CA LYS A 31 -1.18 -23.99 21.72
C LYS A 31 -2.71 -23.98 21.94
N TYR A 32 -3.18 -23.42 23.04
CA TYR A 32 -4.62 -23.26 23.30
C TYR A 32 -5.27 -22.31 22.27
N ILE A 33 -4.62 -21.18 21.97
CA ILE A 33 -5.14 -20.21 20.99
C ILE A 33 -5.02 -20.77 19.58
N GLN A 34 -3.95 -21.54 19.27
CA GLN A 34 -3.81 -22.22 17.98
C GLN A 34 -4.98 -23.17 17.72
N ASN A 35 -5.26 -24.07 18.66
CA ASN A 35 -6.38 -25.01 18.58
C ASN A 35 -7.74 -24.32 18.58
N PHE A 36 -7.89 -23.26 19.38
CA PHE A 36 -9.13 -22.49 19.49
C PHE A 36 -9.50 -21.74 18.19
N LEU A 37 -8.50 -21.24 17.48
CA LEU A 37 -8.65 -20.50 16.21
C LEU A 37 -8.52 -21.41 14.99
N ASP A 38 -8.30 -22.73 15.20
CA ASP A 38 -8.04 -23.71 14.15
C ASP A 38 -6.89 -23.27 13.23
N ILE A 39 -5.78 -22.84 13.84
CA ILE A 39 -4.63 -22.31 13.11
C ILE A 39 -3.70 -23.44 12.69
N ASN A 40 -3.62 -23.65 11.40
CA ASN A 40 -2.70 -24.57 10.74
C ASN A 40 -1.43 -23.87 10.19
N LEU A 41 -0.54 -24.64 9.57
CA LEU A 41 0.71 -24.13 9.01
C LEU A 41 0.48 -23.06 7.94
N SER A 42 -0.59 -23.16 7.14
CA SER A 42 -0.97 -22.17 6.13
C SER A 42 -1.37 -20.83 6.76
N ASN A 43 -2.09 -20.87 7.88
CA ASN A 43 -2.44 -19.65 8.63
C ASN A 43 -1.19 -18.95 9.19
N TYR A 44 -0.17 -19.70 9.64
CA TYR A 44 1.10 -19.12 10.05
C TYR A 44 1.82 -18.41 8.90
N LYS A 45 1.83 -18.99 7.72
CA LYS A 45 2.37 -18.36 6.52
C LYS A 45 1.64 -17.05 6.22
N ILE A 46 0.30 -17.06 6.26
CA ILE A 46 -0.54 -15.87 6.02
C ILE A 46 -0.23 -14.78 7.06
N LEU A 47 -0.20 -15.13 8.35
CA LEU A 47 0.05 -14.19 9.44
C LEU A 47 1.47 -13.61 9.43
N SER A 48 2.46 -14.35 8.96
CA SER A 48 3.84 -13.89 8.87
C SER A 48 4.11 -13.02 7.64
N GLY A 49 3.27 -13.11 6.59
CA GLY A 49 3.47 -12.47 5.29
C GLY A 49 4.66 -13.01 4.50
N ARG A 50 5.36 -14.01 5.04
CA ARG A 50 6.55 -14.62 4.45
C ARG A 50 6.80 -16.02 4.98
N TYR A 51 7.58 -16.83 4.24
CA TYR A 51 8.02 -18.15 4.67
C TYR A 51 9.47 -18.42 4.24
N ILE A 52 10.16 -19.33 4.95
CA ILE A 52 11.56 -19.68 4.70
C ILE A 52 11.62 -21.14 4.26
N LYS A 53 12.32 -21.39 3.15
CA LYS A 53 12.79 -22.72 2.77
C LYS A 53 14.24 -22.85 3.18
N TYR A 54 14.53 -23.73 4.12
CA TYR A 54 15.89 -24.02 4.54
C TYR A 54 16.57 -24.95 3.54
N GLU A 55 17.82 -24.67 3.27
CA GLU A 55 18.77 -25.49 2.52
C GLU A 55 19.75 -26.17 3.50
N GLU A 56 20.60 -27.03 3.01
CA GLU A 56 21.67 -27.62 3.78
C GLU A 56 22.66 -26.54 4.23
N ASP A 57 23.44 -26.81 5.29
CA ASP A 57 24.46 -25.90 5.84
C ASP A 57 23.97 -24.58 6.45
N GLY A 58 22.73 -24.52 6.97
CA GLY A 58 22.21 -23.33 7.66
C GLY A 58 21.83 -22.19 6.73
N LYS A 59 21.82 -22.42 5.42
CA LYS A 59 21.29 -21.48 4.42
C LYS A 59 19.80 -21.59 4.24
N GLY A 60 19.18 -20.55 3.71
CA GLY A 60 17.76 -20.56 3.39
C GLY A 60 17.35 -19.44 2.46
N LYS A 61 16.18 -19.62 1.87
CA LYS A 61 15.54 -18.65 1.01
C LYS A 61 14.20 -18.22 1.60
N GLU A 62 14.02 -16.92 1.78
CA GLU A 62 12.80 -16.32 2.31
C GLU A 62 11.97 -15.77 1.16
N TYR A 63 10.70 -16.13 1.13
CA TYR A 63 9.76 -15.77 0.08
C TYR A 63 8.60 -14.97 0.64
N ASP A 64 8.09 -14.05 -0.16
CA ASP A 64 6.81 -13.39 0.08
C ASP A 64 5.68 -14.44 0.00
N ASN A 65 4.78 -14.40 0.99
CA ASN A 65 3.70 -15.38 1.09
C ASN A 65 2.58 -15.18 0.04
N TYR A 66 2.51 -13.98 -0.57
CA TYR A 66 1.43 -13.64 -1.51
C TYR A 66 1.77 -14.00 -2.96
N ASN A 67 3.06 -13.98 -3.33
CA ASN A 67 3.48 -14.12 -4.72
C ASN A 67 4.72 -15.02 -4.91
N ASP A 68 5.11 -15.77 -3.88
CA ASP A 68 6.29 -16.67 -3.88
C ASP A 68 7.59 -16.01 -4.40
N LYS A 69 7.69 -14.68 -4.28
CA LYS A 69 8.89 -13.96 -4.72
C LYS A 69 9.96 -14.01 -3.66
N LEU A 70 11.17 -14.24 -4.11
CA LEU A 70 12.34 -14.25 -3.24
C LEU A 70 12.56 -12.86 -2.63
N LEU A 71 12.58 -12.79 -1.31
CA LEU A 71 12.84 -11.59 -0.53
C LEU A 71 14.26 -11.56 0.02
N PHE A 72 14.78 -12.75 0.35
CA PHE A 72 16.12 -12.90 0.91
C PHE A 72 16.65 -14.30 0.62
N GLU A 73 17.95 -14.40 0.39
CA GLU A 73 18.71 -15.66 0.42
C GLU A 73 20.00 -15.46 1.23
N GLY A 74 20.36 -16.44 2.05
CA GLY A 74 21.56 -16.34 2.87
C GLY A 74 21.56 -17.27 4.07
N GLU A 75 22.43 -16.98 5.01
CA GLU A 75 22.63 -17.76 6.21
C GLU A 75 21.61 -17.41 7.29
N TYR A 76 21.19 -18.42 8.05
CA TYR A 76 20.23 -18.31 9.15
C TYR A 76 20.76 -18.99 10.41
N LEU A 77 20.48 -18.37 11.55
CA LEU A 77 20.73 -18.95 12.86
C LEU A 77 19.45 -18.79 13.72
N LYS A 78 18.91 -19.91 14.24
CA LYS A 78 17.69 -19.94 15.08
C LYS A 78 16.49 -19.21 14.43
N GLY A 79 16.34 -19.33 13.11
CA GLY A 79 15.24 -18.73 12.36
C GLY A 79 15.39 -17.24 12.03
N GLU A 80 16.54 -16.64 12.35
CA GLU A 80 16.86 -15.25 12.02
C GLU A 80 18.00 -15.19 11.00
N ARG A 81 17.96 -14.20 10.09
CA ARG A 81 19.06 -13.93 9.14
C ARG A 81 20.34 -13.67 9.93
N ASN A 82 21.41 -14.43 9.64
CA ASN A 82 22.66 -14.34 10.37
C ASN A 82 23.81 -14.78 9.47
N GLY A 83 24.91 -14.01 9.42
CA GLY A 83 25.98 -14.26 8.45
C GLY A 83 25.74 -13.56 7.11
N LYS A 84 26.22 -14.10 6.00
CA LYS A 84 26.12 -13.48 4.67
C LYS A 84 24.77 -13.72 4.01
N GLY A 85 24.24 -12.68 3.33
CA GLY A 85 22.97 -12.81 2.61
C GLY A 85 22.68 -11.67 1.66
N LYS A 86 21.60 -11.86 0.87
CA LYS A 86 21.11 -10.92 -0.14
C LYS A 86 19.64 -10.65 0.06
N GLU A 87 19.26 -9.38 0.08
CA GLU A 87 17.88 -8.93 0.03
C GLU A 87 17.49 -8.53 -1.38
N PHE A 88 16.24 -8.77 -1.76
CA PHE A 88 15.71 -8.45 -3.09
C PHE A 88 14.59 -7.42 -3.03
N PHE A 89 14.40 -6.67 -4.11
CA PHE A 89 13.27 -5.76 -4.24
C PHE A 89 11.96 -6.51 -4.36
N SER A 90 10.90 -5.98 -3.72
CA SER A 90 9.55 -6.52 -3.87
C SER A 90 9.02 -6.27 -5.29
N ILE A 91 8.16 -7.19 -5.79
CA ILE A 91 7.59 -7.09 -7.12
C ILE A 91 6.71 -5.85 -7.30
N ASN A 92 6.03 -5.40 -6.25
CA ASN A 92 5.17 -4.21 -6.30
C ASN A 92 5.99 -2.95 -6.60
N VAL A 93 7.20 -2.86 -6.03
CA VAL A 93 8.15 -1.78 -6.32
C VAL A 93 8.64 -1.89 -7.77
N MET A 94 9.00 -3.10 -8.23
CA MET A 94 9.47 -3.32 -9.59
C MET A 94 8.39 -2.98 -10.64
N LYS A 95 7.15 -3.46 -10.45
CA LYS A 95 6.03 -3.15 -11.36
C LYS A 95 5.74 -1.64 -11.46
N ARG A 96 5.89 -0.91 -10.37
CA ARG A 96 5.63 0.53 -10.32
C ARG A 96 6.69 1.35 -11.06
N TYR A 97 7.95 0.97 -10.97
CA TYR A 97 9.08 1.78 -11.45
C TYR A 97 9.74 1.27 -12.74
N ILE A 98 9.60 -0.04 -13.05
CA ILE A 98 10.19 -0.69 -14.23
C ILE A 98 9.19 -1.67 -14.87
N PRO A 99 8.08 -1.17 -15.44
CA PRO A 99 6.98 -2.02 -15.90
C PRO A 99 7.35 -2.94 -17.09
N ASN A 100 8.34 -2.56 -17.90
CA ASN A 100 8.69 -3.25 -19.16
C ASN A 100 9.89 -4.22 -19.07
N GLU A 101 10.51 -4.39 -17.90
CA GLU A 101 11.61 -5.35 -17.72
C GLU A 101 11.10 -6.77 -17.42
N ASP A 102 11.92 -7.77 -17.75
CA ASP A 102 11.67 -9.16 -17.40
C ASP A 102 11.60 -9.34 -15.88
N GLN A 103 10.38 -9.35 -15.34
CA GLN A 103 10.09 -9.45 -13.92
C GLN A 103 10.46 -10.81 -13.31
N ARG A 104 10.95 -11.78 -14.13
CA ARG A 104 11.46 -13.07 -13.66
C ARG A 104 12.84 -12.95 -13.02
N LYS A 105 13.57 -11.86 -13.27
CA LYS A 105 14.91 -11.63 -12.74
C LYS A 105 14.83 -10.90 -11.40
N TYR A 106 15.21 -11.56 -10.31
CA TYR A 106 15.31 -10.94 -9.00
C TYR A 106 16.38 -9.85 -9.00
N LYS A 107 16.04 -8.63 -8.56
CA LYS A 107 17.00 -7.53 -8.41
C LYS A 107 17.44 -7.41 -6.97
N ILE A 108 18.75 -7.45 -6.75
CA ILE A 108 19.37 -7.32 -5.43
C ILE A 108 19.12 -5.87 -4.95
N LYS A 109 18.65 -5.76 -3.72
CA LYS A 109 18.51 -4.50 -2.98
C LYS A 109 19.68 -4.25 -2.04
N PHE A 110 20.17 -5.33 -1.42
CA PHE A 110 21.28 -5.31 -0.50
C PHE A 110 21.99 -6.66 -0.53
N GLU A 111 23.32 -6.64 -0.42
CA GLU A 111 24.13 -7.83 -0.10
C GLU A 111 25.15 -7.49 0.97
N GLY A 112 25.33 -8.39 1.94
CA GLY A 112 26.23 -8.14 3.05
C GLY A 112 26.02 -9.07 4.23
N GLU A 113 26.46 -8.61 5.37
CA GLU A 113 26.43 -9.36 6.62
C GLU A 113 25.19 -9.01 7.44
N PHE A 114 24.67 -10.01 8.16
CA PHE A 114 23.49 -9.93 9.01
C PHE A 114 23.79 -10.50 10.40
N LEU A 115 23.18 -9.89 11.41
CA LEU A 115 23.20 -10.38 12.79
C LEU A 115 21.79 -10.22 13.39
N LYS A 116 21.21 -11.33 13.88
CA LYS A 116 19.86 -11.32 14.51
C LYS A 116 18.81 -10.62 13.65
N GLY A 117 18.78 -10.95 12.35
CA GLY A 117 17.81 -10.43 11.41
C GLY A 117 18.05 -9.01 10.88
N LYS A 118 19.12 -8.33 11.33
CA LYS A 118 19.48 -6.97 10.93
C LYS A 118 20.78 -6.93 10.14
N ARG A 119 20.93 -5.98 9.22
CA ARG A 119 22.21 -5.71 8.54
C ARG A 119 23.26 -5.34 9.59
N ASN A 120 24.43 -5.99 9.55
CA ASN A 120 25.48 -5.78 10.54
C ASN A 120 26.83 -6.22 9.95
N GLY A 121 27.87 -5.38 10.05
CA GLY A 121 29.13 -5.61 9.35
C GLY A 121 29.14 -4.96 7.96
N LYS A 122 29.89 -5.51 7.01
CA LYS A 122 30.05 -4.91 5.66
C LYS A 122 28.90 -5.26 4.72
N GLY A 123 28.48 -4.29 3.89
CA GLY A 123 27.45 -4.53 2.90
C GLY A 123 27.37 -3.48 1.80
N LYS A 124 26.59 -3.80 0.75
CA LYS A 124 26.32 -2.95 -0.42
C LYS A 124 24.84 -2.82 -0.67
N GLU A 125 24.38 -1.61 -0.92
CA GLU A 125 23.02 -1.31 -1.34
C GLU A 125 22.98 -1.01 -2.84
N TYR A 126 21.91 -1.43 -3.49
CA TYR A 126 21.71 -1.25 -4.92
C TYR A 126 20.38 -0.53 -5.20
N ASN A 127 20.34 0.26 -6.27
CA ASN A 127 19.09 0.78 -6.81
C ASN A 127 18.40 -0.27 -7.72
N LEU A 128 17.19 0.06 -8.20
CA LEU A 128 16.40 -0.82 -9.08
C LEU A 128 17.09 -1.14 -10.41
N TYR A 129 18.06 -0.32 -10.83
CA TYR A 129 18.84 -0.54 -12.06
C TYR A 129 20.10 -1.40 -11.83
N GLY A 130 20.35 -1.83 -10.57
CA GLY A 130 21.51 -2.64 -10.18
C GLY A 130 22.79 -1.84 -9.96
N ASN A 131 22.73 -0.52 -9.92
CA ASN A 131 23.88 0.31 -9.58
C ASN A 131 24.06 0.36 -8.06
N ILE A 132 25.31 0.30 -7.59
CA ILE A 132 25.64 0.51 -6.18
C ILE A 132 25.28 1.96 -5.81
N ILE A 133 24.51 2.12 -4.74
CA ILE A 133 24.17 3.43 -4.16
C ILE A 133 24.86 3.65 -2.80
N PHE A 134 25.29 2.56 -2.15
CA PHE A 134 26.08 2.61 -0.94
C PHE A 134 26.92 1.35 -0.78
N GLU A 135 28.13 1.48 -0.28
CA GLU A 135 28.96 0.40 0.24
C GLU A 135 29.66 0.84 1.52
N GLY A 136 29.62 0.00 2.56
CA GLY A 136 30.19 0.37 3.85
C GLY A 136 29.75 -0.53 4.99
N GLU A 137 29.85 0.00 6.19
CA GLU A 137 29.60 -0.72 7.43
C GLU A 137 28.21 -0.44 7.99
N TYR A 138 27.66 -1.45 8.66
CA TYR A 138 26.33 -1.44 9.28
C TYR A 138 26.41 -1.91 10.73
N LEU A 139 25.60 -1.30 11.58
CA LEU A 139 25.38 -1.73 12.96
C LEU A 139 23.87 -1.70 13.26
N ASN A 140 23.33 -2.87 13.68
CA ASN A 140 21.90 -3.00 14.04
C ASN A 140 20.90 -2.52 12.95
N GLY A 141 21.26 -2.63 11.68
CA GLY A 141 20.41 -2.26 10.53
C GLY A 141 20.64 -0.86 9.98
N GLU A 142 21.44 -0.03 10.63
CA GLU A 142 21.78 1.34 10.22
C GLU A 142 23.22 1.41 9.70
N ARG A 143 23.48 2.30 8.73
CA ARG A 143 24.85 2.61 8.28
C ARG A 143 25.63 3.16 9.47
N ASN A 144 26.81 2.57 9.77
CA ASN A 144 27.61 2.95 10.92
C ASN A 144 29.06 2.49 10.72
N GLY A 145 30.03 3.41 10.83
CA GLY A 145 31.41 3.22 10.44
C GLY A 145 31.70 3.74 9.03
N GLU A 146 32.76 3.27 8.41
CA GLU A 146 33.22 3.74 7.10
C GLU A 146 32.24 3.36 5.97
N GLY A 147 32.04 4.29 5.02
CA GLY A 147 31.21 4.04 3.87
C GLY A 147 31.33 5.05 2.73
N LYS A 148 30.91 4.60 1.55
CA LYS A 148 30.81 5.41 0.33
C LYS A 148 29.39 5.39 -0.19
N GLU A 149 28.84 6.55 -0.46
CA GLU A 149 27.53 6.74 -1.06
C GLU A 149 27.70 7.27 -2.49
N TYR A 150 26.85 6.80 -3.40
CA TYR A 150 26.93 7.16 -4.81
C TYR A 150 25.59 7.72 -5.31
N TYR A 151 25.66 8.63 -6.26
CA TYR A 151 24.52 9.03 -7.06
C TYR A 151 24.07 7.91 -8.02
N SER A 152 22.87 8.00 -8.57
CA SER A 152 22.33 7.02 -9.52
C SER A 152 23.21 6.85 -10.78
N ASN A 153 23.98 7.86 -11.17
CA ASN A 153 24.95 7.84 -12.27
C ASN A 153 26.34 7.29 -11.87
N ARG A 154 26.47 6.71 -10.67
CA ARG A 154 27.69 6.13 -10.08
C ARG A 154 28.78 7.15 -9.67
N LYS A 155 28.53 8.46 -9.79
CA LYS A 155 29.45 9.46 -9.21
C LYS A 155 29.44 9.35 -7.69
N LEU A 156 30.59 9.56 -7.06
CA LEU A 156 30.70 9.57 -5.60
C LEU A 156 29.89 10.75 -5.03
N LYS A 157 29.11 10.48 -4.01
CA LYS A 157 28.25 11.48 -3.32
C LYS A 157 28.78 11.80 -1.93
N PHE A 158 29.26 10.78 -1.20
CA PHE A 158 29.86 10.93 0.11
C PHE A 158 30.87 9.82 0.35
N GLU A 159 31.95 10.14 1.02
CA GLU A 159 32.96 9.20 1.50
C GLU A 159 33.38 9.59 2.92
N GLY A 160 33.27 8.63 3.85
CA GLY A 160 33.64 8.86 5.25
C GLY A 160 32.82 8.03 6.23
N GLU A 161 32.78 8.48 7.46
CA GLU A 161 32.14 7.77 8.56
C GLU A 161 30.65 8.09 8.67
N TYR A 162 29.89 7.06 9.00
CA TYR A 162 28.48 7.14 9.39
C TYR A 162 28.30 6.85 10.87
N LEU A 163 27.39 7.56 11.53
CA LEU A 163 26.99 7.30 12.91
C LEU A 163 25.44 7.22 12.98
N LYS A 164 24.92 6.03 13.34
CA LYS A 164 23.46 5.78 13.44
C LYS A 164 22.69 6.26 12.22
N GLY A 165 23.13 5.85 11.04
CA GLY A 165 22.51 6.18 9.75
C GLY A 165 22.83 7.57 9.19
N LYS A 166 23.51 8.45 9.95
CA LYS A 166 23.83 9.83 9.55
C LYS A 166 25.29 9.93 9.11
N LYS A 167 25.55 10.77 8.10
CA LYS A 167 26.90 11.17 7.70
C LYS A 167 27.55 11.92 8.87
N TRP A 168 28.75 11.51 9.28
CA TRP A 168 29.37 12.03 10.49
C TRP A 168 30.70 12.76 10.22
N ASN A 169 31.70 12.06 9.73
CA ASN A 169 32.97 12.63 9.30
C ASN A 169 33.21 12.28 7.84
N GLY A 170 33.63 13.23 7.02
CA GLY A 170 33.97 12.91 5.63
C GLY A 170 33.65 14.01 4.63
N LYS A 171 33.69 13.62 3.35
CA LYS A 171 33.57 14.52 2.21
C LYS A 171 32.29 14.27 1.42
N LEU A 172 31.53 15.33 1.17
CA LEU A 172 30.39 15.31 0.24
C LEU A 172 30.82 15.96 -1.07
N TYR A 173 30.49 15.28 -2.15
CA TYR A 173 30.80 15.70 -3.52
C TYR A 173 29.55 16.26 -4.19
N ASP A 174 29.63 17.47 -4.67
CA ASP A 174 28.54 18.11 -5.38
C ASP A 174 28.28 17.41 -6.71
N PHE A 175 27.02 17.17 -7.03
CA PHE A 175 26.65 16.50 -8.28
C PHE A 175 26.95 17.31 -9.54
N LYS A 176 26.81 18.64 -9.45
CA LYS A 176 26.85 19.58 -10.58
C LYS A 176 28.19 20.28 -10.77
N SER A 177 29.00 20.33 -9.73
CA SER A 177 30.28 21.01 -9.74
C SER A 177 31.35 20.15 -9.04
N ASP A 178 32.63 20.55 -9.18
CA ASP A 178 33.74 19.88 -8.48
C ASP A 178 33.88 20.33 -7.02
N LYS A 179 32.85 20.98 -6.47
CA LYS A 179 32.87 21.47 -5.09
C LYS A 179 32.74 20.32 -4.11
N ILE A 180 33.58 20.39 -3.08
CA ILE A 180 33.62 19.42 -1.98
C ILE A 180 33.20 20.16 -0.70
N TYR A 181 32.30 19.53 0.06
CA TYR A 181 31.89 19.95 1.39
C TYR A 181 32.43 18.96 2.40
N GLU A 182 32.91 19.43 3.53
CA GLU A 182 33.44 18.57 4.59
C GLU A 182 32.51 18.56 5.79
N LEU A 183 32.35 17.39 6.38
CA LEU A 183 31.67 17.20 7.66
C LEU A 183 32.68 16.73 8.70
N GLU A 184 32.62 17.40 9.85
CA GLU A 184 33.35 17.01 11.06
C GLU A 184 32.36 16.88 12.21
N ASN A 185 32.31 15.71 12.85
CA ASN A 185 31.34 15.40 13.91
C ASN A 185 29.90 15.71 13.51
N GLY A 186 29.54 15.38 12.27
CA GLY A 186 28.21 15.65 11.70
C GLY A 186 27.93 17.12 11.45
N THR A 187 28.94 17.99 11.46
CA THR A 187 28.79 19.45 11.33
C THR A 187 29.45 19.92 10.04
N GLY A 188 28.76 20.73 9.26
CA GLY A 188 29.24 21.31 8.01
C GLY A 188 28.13 21.84 7.12
N SER A 189 28.51 22.50 6.03
CA SER A 189 27.58 22.93 4.98
C SER A 189 27.29 21.76 4.04
N VAL A 190 26.03 21.65 3.58
CA VAL A 190 25.64 20.55 2.70
C VAL A 190 24.71 21.01 1.58
N ILE A 191 24.75 20.28 0.47
CA ILE A 191 23.68 20.22 -0.52
C ILE A 191 23.16 18.79 -0.56
N GLU A 192 21.88 18.60 -0.28
CA GLU A 192 21.22 17.30 -0.37
C GLU A 192 20.49 17.17 -1.71
N TYR A 193 20.64 16.03 -2.36
CA TYR A 193 20.03 15.72 -3.64
C TYR A 193 19.08 14.52 -3.50
N ASN A 194 17.99 14.52 -4.30
CA ASN A 194 17.14 13.34 -4.45
C ASN A 194 17.80 12.29 -5.38
N ASP A 195 17.14 11.14 -5.55
CA ASP A 195 17.64 10.04 -6.38
C ASP A 195 17.84 10.40 -7.86
N ASN A 196 17.17 11.45 -8.34
CA ASN A 196 17.30 11.98 -9.70
C ASN A 196 18.32 13.12 -9.81
N SER A 197 19.12 13.33 -8.75
CA SER A 197 20.19 14.33 -8.69
C SER A 197 19.74 15.80 -8.77
N TYR A 198 18.52 16.07 -8.29
CA TYR A 198 18.03 17.43 -8.09
C TYR A 198 18.22 17.86 -6.63
N GLU A 199 18.63 19.12 -6.44
CA GLU A 199 18.80 19.70 -5.12
C GLU A 199 17.48 19.78 -4.37
N MET A 200 17.46 19.25 -3.15
CA MET A 200 16.29 19.25 -2.26
C MET A 200 16.47 20.15 -1.06
N PHE A 201 17.71 20.27 -0.56
CA PHE A 201 18.04 21.10 0.58
C PHE A 201 19.45 21.66 0.43
N ILE A 202 19.60 22.94 0.79
CA ILE A 202 20.90 23.63 0.88
C ILE A 202 20.97 24.29 2.25
N GLY A 203 21.97 23.97 3.06
CA GLY A 203 22.07 24.51 4.39
C GLY A 203 23.22 23.94 5.21
N LYS A 204 23.07 24.02 6.52
CA LYS A 204 24.06 23.53 7.48
C LYS A 204 23.53 22.34 8.28
N LEU A 205 24.39 21.38 8.55
CA LEU A 205 24.17 20.34 9.55
C LEU A 205 24.96 20.64 10.82
N ILE A 206 24.40 20.27 11.97
CA ILE A 206 25.10 20.17 13.26
C ILE A 206 24.67 18.84 13.90
N ASN A 207 25.65 18.03 14.30
CA ASN A 207 25.41 16.66 14.81
C ASN A 207 24.54 15.80 13.84
N GLY A 208 24.76 15.97 12.53
CA GLY A 208 24.01 15.26 11.47
C GLY A 208 22.54 15.63 11.36
N LYS A 209 22.13 16.81 11.84
CA LYS A 209 20.79 17.38 11.72
C LYS A 209 20.84 18.74 11.07
N ARG A 210 19.79 19.07 10.30
CA ARG A 210 19.65 20.43 9.73
C ARG A 210 19.52 21.44 10.86
N GLU A 211 20.35 22.48 10.80
CA GLU A 211 20.47 23.50 11.85
C GLU A 211 20.84 24.85 11.25
N GLY A 212 20.29 25.94 11.79
CA GLY A 212 20.51 27.28 11.28
C GLY A 212 19.89 27.52 9.92
N LYS A 213 20.46 28.42 9.13
CA LYS A 213 19.88 28.84 7.83
C LYS A 213 19.93 27.72 6.79
N GLY A 214 18.84 27.59 6.03
CA GLY A 214 18.74 26.66 4.92
C GLY A 214 17.56 26.93 4.00
N GLU A 215 17.58 26.27 2.85
CA GLU A 215 16.55 26.35 1.80
C GLU A 215 16.11 24.96 1.39
N GLU A 216 14.80 24.79 1.21
CA GLU A 216 14.21 23.55 0.66
C GLU A 216 13.61 23.81 -0.72
N TYR A 217 13.69 22.76 -1.54
CA TYR A 217 13.20 22.81 -2.92
C TYR A 217 12.31 21.60 -3.23
N PHE A 218 11.30 21.86 -4.04
CA PHE A 218 10.47 20.85 -4.68
C PHE A 218 10.81 20.75 -6.17
N ILE A 219 10.82 19.51 -6.69
CA ILE A 219 11.12 19.24 -8.09
C ILE A 219 9.91 18.56 -8.72
N ASN A 220 9.32 19.20 -9.72
CA ASN A 220 8.27 18.59 -10.51
C ASN A 220 8.87 17.79 -11.67
N LEU A 221 8.87 16.45 -11.55
CA LEU A 221 9.39 15.53 -12.56
C LEU A 221 8.38 15.20 -13.65
N TYR A 222 7.13 15.61 -13.52
CA TYR A 222 6.05 15.29 -14.46
C TYR A 222 5.86 16.38 -15.52
N VAL A 223 6.63 17.45 -15.45
CA VAL A 223 6.55 18.60 -16.36
C VAL A 223 7.85 18.73 -17.13
N TYR A 224 7.75 18.95 -18.44
CA TYR A 224 8.92 19.23 -19.28
C TYR A 224 8.89 20.69 -19.76
N PRO A 225 9.98 21.49 -19.61
CA PRO A 225 11.20 21.14 -18.87
C PRO A 225 10.98 21.01 -17.37
N ILE A 226 11.75 20.13 -16.72
CA ILE A 226 11.68 19.90 -15.27
C ILE A 226 11.88 21.21 -14.52
N LYS A 227 10.94 21.51 -13.60
CA LYS A 227 10.94 22.77 -12.85
C LYS A 227 11.34 22.55 -11.39
N LYS A 228 12.19 23.44 -10.87
CA LYS A 228 12.61 23.51 -9.46
C LYS A 228 11.93 24.72 -8.81
N TYR A 229 11.27 24.48 -7.68
CA TYR A 229 10.57 25.49 -6.90
C TYR A 229 11.16 25.56 -5.50
N LYS A 230 11.53 26.77 -5.03
CA LYS A 230 11.82 26.99 -3.61
C LYS A 230 10.51 26.86 -2.84
N ILE A 231 10.48 25.98 -1.83
CA ILE A 231 9.30 25.77 -0.99
C ILE A 231 9.49 26.31 0.42
N PHE A 232 10.73 26.50 0.86
CA PHE A 232 11.03 27.11 2.15
C PHE A 232 12.42 27.75 2.14
N GLU A 233 12.56 28.85 2.85
CA GLU A 233 13.83 29.41 3.26
C GLU A 233 13.73 29.92 4.70
N GLY A 234 14.73 29.62 5.54
CA GLY A 234 14.68 30.03 6.93
C GLY A 234 15.65 29.29 7.82
N GLU A 235 15.34 29.26 9.09
CA GLU A 235 16.12 28.64 10.12
C GLU A 235 15.54 27.26 10.49
N TYR A 236 16.44 26.32 10.74
CA TYR A 236 16.16 24.96 11.18
C TYR A 236 16.66 24.77 12.60
N LEU A 237 15.95 23.92 13.35
CA LEU A 237 16.33 23.44 14.68
C LEU A 237 16.04 21.94 14.76
N ASN A 238 17.08 21.11 14.91
CA ASN A 238 16.96 19.65 15.01
C ASN A 238 16.14 19.01 13.86
N ASP A 239 16.48 19.27 12.60
CA ASP A 239 15.81 18.83 11.36
C ASP A 239 14.41 19.46 11.11
N GLN A 240 13.90 20.29 12.00
CA GLN A 240 12.59 20.92 11.86
C GLN A 240 12.75 22.41 11.47
N ARG A 241 11.82 22.90 10.65
CA ARG A 241 11.69 24.34 10.39
C ARG A 241 11.42 25.05 11.71
N ASN A 242 12.15 26.11 12.00
CA ASN A 242 12.04 26.93 13.22
C ASN A 242 11.43 28.28 12.93
N ARG A 243 11.98 29.01 11.95
CA ARG A 243 11.50 30.32 11.52
C ARG A 243 11.85 30.54 10.06
N GLY A 244 10.96 31.14 9.28
CA GLY A 244 11.26 31.43 7.86
C GLY A 244 10.05 31.72 7.02
N ARG A 245 10.24 31.59 5.70
CA ARG A 245 9.25 31.81 4.67
C ARG A 245 8.96 30.51 3.93
N GLU A 246 7.70 30.18 3.83
CA GLU A 246 7.20 29.10 2.99
C GLU A 246 6.65 29.70 1.70
N TYR A 247 6.99 29.06 0.59
CA TYR A 247 6.63 29.55 -0.73
C TYR A 247 5.71 28.57 -1.45
N ILE A 248 4.85 29.15 -2.26
CA ILE A 248 3.97 28.48 -3.16
C ILE A 248 4.00 29.25 -4.46
N ASP A 249 4.36 28.56 -5.55
CA ASP A 249 4.49 29.16 -6.87
C ASP A 249 5.23 30.52 -6.82
N LYS A 250 6.40 30.54 -6.17
CA LYS A 250 7.26 31.72 -5.96
C LYS A 250 6.66 32.84 -5.10
N ARG A 251 5.42 32.72 -4.61
CA ARG A 251 4.80 33.69 -3.68
C ARG A 251 4.99 33.22 -2.24
N ILE A 252 5.14 34.18 -1.34
CA ILE A 252 5.15 33.88 0.10
C ILE A 252 3.74 33.41 0.48
N TYR A 253 3.66 32.19 1.02
CA TYR A 253 2.44 31.65 1.60
C TYR A 253 2.40 31.84 3.12
N PHE A 254 3.53 31.62 3.80
CA PHE A 254 3.67 31.84 5.22
C PHE A 254 5.01 32.48 5.54
N GLU A 255 4.99 33.42 6.46
CA GLU A 255 6.19 34.00 7.04
C GLU A 255 6.06 34.03 8.56
N GLY A 256 6.96 33.33 9.27
CA GLY A 256 6.84 33.24 10.70
C GLY A 256 7.64 32.13 11.36
N GLU A 257 7.20 31.75 12.54
CA GLU A 257 7.82 30.77 13.42
C GLU A 257 7.06 29.44 13.37
N TYR A 258 7.81 28.37 13.56
CA TYR A 258 7.29 27.00 13.66
C TYR A 258 7.55 26.44 15.05
N LYS A 259 6.65 25.59 15.54
CA LYS A 259 6.81 24.85 16.78
C LYS A 259 6.45 23.39 16.54
N LYS A 260 7.42 22.48 16.74
CA LYS A 260 7.25 21.04 16.44
C LYS A 260 6.75 20.78 15.02
N GLY A 261 7.30 21.52 14.04
CA GLY A 261 6.94 21.39 12.62
C GLY A 261 5.61 22.04 12.20
N LYS A 262 4.85 22.64 13.12
CA LYS A 262 3.58 23.36 12.85
C LYS A 262 3.80 24.86 12.81
N LYS A 263 3.09 25.58 11.93
CA LYS A 263 3.07 27.05 11.90
C LYS A 263 2.57 27.56 13.25
N TRP A 264 3.29 28.50 13.87
CA TRP A 264 3.01 28.93 15.24
C TRP A 264 2.72 30.39 15.39
N ASN A 265 3.66 31.26 15.02
CA ASN A 265 3.48 32.73 15.00
C ASN A 265 3.83 33.23 13.60
N GLY A 266 3.01 34.07 13.02
CA GLY A 266 3.33 34.68 11.72
C GLY A 266 2.12 35.08 10.89
N LYS A 267 2.38 35.32 9.61
CA LYS A 267 1.36 35.70 8.63
C LYS A 267 1.22 34.65 7.55
N ILE A 268 -0.01 34.34 7.21
CA ILE A 268 -0.38 33.47 6.08
C ILE A 268 -0.99 34.38 5.02
N TYR A 269 -0.59 34.19 3.78
CA TYR A 269 -1.07 34.97 2.64
C TYR A 269 -1.89 34.07 1.70
N ASP A 270 -3.06 34.58 1.31
CA ASP A 270 -3.90 33.89 0.31
C ASP A 270 -3.48 34.23 -1.13
N SER A 271 -4.21 33.69 -2.11
CA SER A 271 -3.93 33.90 -3.53
C SER A 271 -4.10 35.36 -3.98
N GLN A 272 -4.83 36.17 -3.22
CA GLN A 272 -5.05 37.61 -3.44
C GLN A 272 -4.10 38.48 -2.62
N ASN A 273 -3.12 37.84 -1.94
CA ASN A 273 -2.16 38.51 -1.05
C ASN A 273 -2.80 39.16 0.21
N VAL A 274 -4.01 38.69 0.58
CA VAL A 274 -4.62 39.07 1.86
C VAL A 274 -3.93 38.26 2.97
N SER A 275 -3.50 38.95 4.05
CA SER A 275 -2.81 38.28 5.15
C SER A 275 -3.74 37.95 6.31
N TYR A 276 -3.50 36.76 6.88
CA TYR A 276 -4.15 36.26 8.10
C TYR A 276 -3.08 36.04 9.17
N GLU A 277 -3.32 36.56 10.37
CA GLU A 277 -2.36 36.44 11.46
C GLU A 277 -2.56 35.16 12.24
N LEU A 278 -1.47 34.46 12.52
CA LEU A 278 -1.40 33.30 13.41
C LEU A 278 -0.58 33.67 14.65
N LYS A 279 -1.16 33.50 15.83
CA LYS A 279 -0.50 33.78 17.12
C LYS A 279 -0.62 32.60 18.04
N GLU A 280 0.50 32.05 18.50
CA GLU A 280 0.56 30.83 19.34
C GLU A 280 -0.21 29.65 18.75
N GLY A 281 -0.14 29.47 17.41
CA GLY A 281 -0.87 28.46 16.68
C GLY A 281 -2.37 28.69 16.61
N LYS A 282 -2.87 29.88 16.97
CA LYS A 282 -4.27 30.27 16.93
C LYS A 282 -4.52 31.35 15.89
N GLY A 283 -5.55 31.18 15.08
CA GLY A 283 -5.94 32.16 14.07
C GLY A 283 -6.93 31.58 13.08
N PHE A 284 -7.26 32.37 12.06
CA PHE A 284 -8.03 31.90 10.89
C PHE A 284 -7.05 31.62 9.75
N ILE A 285 -7.16 30.47 9.08
CA ILE A 285 -6.26 30.06 8.02
C ILE A 285 -7.04 29.68 6.77
N LYS A 286 -6.47 30.01 5.61
CA LYS A 286 -6.85 29.44 4.31
C LYS A 286 -5.73 28.55 3.81
N GLU A 287 -6.03 27.28 3.57
CA GLU A 287 -5.12 26.32 2.99
C GLU A 287 -5.43 26.10 1.52
N TYR A 288 -4.38 26.06 0.71
CA TYR A 288 -4.49 25.81 -0.72
C TYR A 288 -3.77 24.53 -1.09
N ASN A 289 -4.32 23.76 -2.03
CA ASN A 289 -3.61 22.65 -2.63
C ASN A 289 -2.80 23.14 -3.82
N TYR A 290 -1.51 22.83 -3.82
CA TYR A 290 -0.53 23.32 -4.78
C TYR A 290 -0.03 22.24 -5.72
N TYR A 291 -0.61 21.06 -5.64
CA TYR A 291 -0.15 19.87 -6.34
C TYR A 291 -1.18 19.36 -7.34
N ASN A 292 -1.16 19.87 -8.56
CA ASN A 292 -1.62 19.02 -9.66
C ASN A 292 -0.40 18.28 -10.25
N LYS A 293 -0.32 16.97 -9.94
CA LYS A 293 0.79 16.09 -10.30
C LYS A 293 1.01 15.95 -11.83
N TYR A 294 0.05 16.36 -12.65
CA TYR A 294 -0.05 16.00 -14.06
C TYR A 294 -0.17 17.17 -15.06
N ASN A 295 -0.46 18.38 -14.63
CA ASN A 295 -0.65 19.54 -15.52
C ASN A 295 0.10 20.76 -15.02
N ASP A 296 0.65 21.57 -15.95
CA ASP A 296 1.25 22.89 -15.69
C ASP A 296 0.23 23.95 -15.27
N ASP A 297 -1.07 23.65 -15.35
CA ASP A 297 -2.12 24.53 -14.84
C ASP A 297 -2.16 24.42 -13.32
N TYR A 298 -1.45 25.35 -12.69
CA TYR A 298 -1.49 25.59 -11.26
C TYR A 298 -2.87 26.15 -10.87
N ASN A 299 -3.88 25.30 -10.86
CA ASN A 299 -5.13 25.66 -10.20
C ASN A 299 -4.92 25.56 -8.69
N ASN A 300 -4.40 26.64 -8.12
CA ASN A 300 -4.37 26.87 -6.68
C ASN A 300 -5.81 26.89 -6.18
N PHE A 301 -6.37 25.73 -5.84
CA PHE A 301 -7.71 25.71 -5.28
C PHE A 301 -7.66 25.69 -3.75
N LEU A 302 -8.59 26.40 -3.16
CA LEU A 302 -8.80 26.41 -1.71
C LEU A 302 -9.22 25.00 -1.27
N VAL A 303 -8.50 24.44 -0.30
CA VAL A 303 -8.79 23.11 0.29
C VAL A 303 -9.54 23.26 1.59
N PHE A 304 -9.15 24.27 2.38
CA PHE A 304 -9.72 24.53 3.69
C PHE A 304 -9.66 26.00 4.04
N GLU A 305 -10.70 26.50 4.73
CA GLU A 305 -10.66 27.77 5.43
C GLU A 305 -11.31 27.61 6.80
N GLY A 306 -10.69 28.14 7.86
CA GLY A 306 -11.26 28.00 9.19
C GLY A 306 -10.32 28.34 10.33
N GLU A 307 -10.80 28.05 11.52
CA GLU A 307 -10.12 28.33 12.78
C GLU A 307 -9.05 27.27 13.08
N TYR A 308 -7.95 27.75 13.63
CA TYR A 308 -6.82 26.95 14.10
C TYR A 308 -6.58 27.18 15.58
N LEU A 309 -6.17 26.13 16.28
CA LEU A 309 -5.66 26.15 17.64
C LEU A 309 -4.50 25.17 17.77
N ASN A 310 -3.39 25.61 18.38
CA ASN A 310 -2.15 24.82 18.48
C ASN A 310 -1.59 24.35 17.13
N GLY A 311 -1.85 25.12 16.06
CA GLY A 311 -1.39 24.81 14.71
C GLY A 311 -2.14 23.65 14.02
N GLU A 312 -3.34 23.32 14.49
CA GLU A 312 -4.26 22.31 13.93
C GLU A 312 -5.63 22.94 13.68
N ARG A 313 -6.40 22.39 12.74
CA ARG A 313 -7.79 22.77 12.51
C ARG A 313 -8.61 22.52 13.77
N ASN A 314 -9.21 23.58 14.31
CA ASN A 314 -9.90 23.51 15.59
C ASN A 314 -10.92 24.65 15.67
N GLY A 315 -12.21 24.36 15.85
CA GLY A 315 -13.28 25.31 15.75
C GLY A 315 -14.01 25.21 14.41
N LYS A 316 -14.57 26.31 13.92
CA LYS A 316 -15.35 26.32 12.67
C LYS A 316 -14.44 26.33 11.45
N GLY A 317 -14.84 25.54 10.43
CA GLY A 317 -14.11 25.49 9.17
C GLY A 317 -14.93 24.95 8.01
N LYS A 318 -14.41 25.20 6.79
CA LYS A 318 -14.95 24.68 5.53
C LYS A 318 -13.85 23.98 4.77
N GLU A 319 -14.17 22.84 4.20
CA GLU A 319 -13.29 22.02 3.37
C GLU A 319 -13.86 21.93 1.95
N TYR A 320 -12.99 22.00 0.96
CA TYR A 320 -13.36 22.02 -0.45
C TYR A 320 -12.73 20.86 -1.20
N ASN A 321 -13.39 20.34 -2.21
CA ASN A 321 -12.88 19.29 -3.08
C ASN A 321 -11.93 19.88 -4.15
N HIS A 322 -11.35 19.00 -4.98
CA HIS A 322 -10.42 19.38 -6.05
C HIS A 322 -11.05 20.24 -7.17
N LYS A 323 -12.38 20.41 -7.20
CA LYS A 323 -13.09 21.30 -8.09
C LYS A 323 -13.41 22.66 -7.46
N GLY A 324 -13.02 22.88 -6.19
CA GLY A 324 -13.36 24.06 -5.43
C GLY A 324 -14.79 24.06 -4.87
N GLU A 325 -15.52 22.94 -4.94
CA GLU A 325 -16.86 22.82 -4.40
C GLU A 325 -16.80 22.50 -2.90
N LEU A 326 -17.73 23.08 -2.12
CA LEU A 326 -17.84 22.81 -0.69
C LEU A 326 -18.08 21.32 -0.44
N PHE A 327 -17.15 20.68 0.29
CA PHE A 327 -17.21 19.29 0.68
C PHE A 327 -17.69 19.10 2.11
N PHE A 328 -17.23 19.95 3.03
CA PHE A 328 -17.66 19.91 4.43
C PHE A 328 -17.67 21.33 5.02
N GLU A 329 -18.66 21.61 5.85
CA GLU A 329 -18.69 22.78 6.72
C GLU A 329 -19.10 22.38 8.14
N GLY A 330 -18.34 22.82 9.14
CA GLY A 330 -18.64 22.42 10.50
C GLY A 330 -17.54 22.72 11.50
N GLU A 331 -17.51 21.93 12.55
CA GLU A 331 -16.58 22.05 13.65
C GLU A 331 -15.50 20.98 13.59
N TYR A 332 -14.29 21.38 13.89
CA TYR A 332 -13.07 20.57 13.94
C TYR A 332 -12.49 20.52 15.33
N LEU A 333 -11.85 19.41 15.68
CA LEU A 333 -11.04 19.25 16.88
C LEU A 333 -9.80 18.38 16.53
N TYR A 334 -8.59 18.96 16.67
CA TYR A 334 -7.33 18.30 16.33
C TYR A 334 -7.32 17.72 14.91
N ASP A 335 -7.62 18.56 13.93
CA ASP A 335 -7.74 18.24 12.50
C ASP A 335 -8.89 17.29 12.11
N MET A 336 -9.66 16.76 13.09
CA MET A 336 -10.79 15.85 12.86
C MET A 336 -12.12 16.57 12.85
N LYS A 337 -13.03 16.16 11.97
CA LYS A 337 -14.43 16.61 11.95
C LYS A 337 -15.16 16.06 13.17
N ILE A 338 -15.92 16.93 13.89
CA ILE A 338 -16.74 16.51 15.04
C ILE A 338 -18.23 16.74 14.84
N LYS A 339 -18.62 17.81 14.10
CA LYS A 339 -20.02 18.12 13.82
C LYS A 339 -20.12 19.01 12.59
N GLY A 340 -21.07 18.76 11.72
CA GLY A 340 -21.25 19.62 10.54
C GLY A 340 -22.07 18.98 9.43
N LYS A 341 -21.93 19.58 8.24
CA LYS A 341 -22.62 19.21 7.01
C LYS A 341 -21.62 18.75 5.97
N MET A 342 -21.84 17.56 5.45
CA MET A 342 -21.06 17.00 4.35
C MET A 342 -21.84 17.13 3.05
N HIS A 343 -21.15 17.54 1.98
CA HIS A 343 -21.75 17.77 0.68
C HIS A 343 -21.10 16.88 -0.39
N VAL A 344 -21.90 16.44 -1.33
CA VAL A 344 -21.45 15.75 -2.55
C VAL A 344 -22.05 16.50 -3.72
N ASN A 345 -21.22 16.93 -4.68
CA ASN A 345 -21.65 17.70 -5.84
C ASN A 345 -22.50 18.96 -5.46
N GLY A 346 -22.05 19.68 -4.42
CA GLY A 346 -22.73 20.87 -3.90
C GLY A 346 -24.06 20.61 -3.16
N LYS A 347 -24.51 19.35 -3.05
CA LYS A 347 -25.74 18.97 -2.38
C LYS A 347 -25.47 18.37 -1.01
N LEU A 348 -26.31 18.67 -0.02
CA LEU A 348 -26.21 18.10 1.33
C LEU A 348 -26.39 16.58 1.28
N GLU A 349 -25.38 15.83 1.73
CA GLU A 349 -25.38 14.37 1.78
C GLU A 349 -25.57 13.85 3.21
N PHE A 350 -24.96 14.54 4.19
CA PHE A 350 -25.09 14.17 5.60
C PHE A 350 -24.97 15.40 6.49
N GLU A 351 -25.78 15.45 7.55
CA GLU A 351 -25.68 16.46 8.61
C GLU A 351 -25.70 15.78 9.97
N GLY A 352 -24.68 16.05 10.81
CA GLY A 352 -24.61 15.42 12.11
C GLY A 352 -23.25 15.49 12.77
N GLN A 353 -23.02 14.54 13.67
CA GLN A 353 -21.77 14.36 14.40
C GLN A 353 -20.87 13.36 13.68
N PHE A 354 -19.57 13.53 13.88
CA PHE A 354 -18.51 12.67 13.34
C PHE A 354 -17.63 12.15 14.47
N LEU A 355 -17.15 10.93 14.35
CA LEU A 355 -16.16 10.33 15.23
C LEU A 355 -15.01 9.76 14.41
N LEU A 356 -13.79 10.29 14.60
CA LEU A 356 -12.62 9.92 13.81
C LEU A 356 -12.90 10.07 12.29
N ASP A 357 -13.48 11.21 11.88
CA ASP A 357 -13.90 11.55 10.52
C ASP A 357 -14.99 10.64 9.91
N ARG A 358 -15.64 9.80 10.72
CA ARG A 358 -16.74 8.94 10.28
C ARG A 358 -18.07 9.53 10.69
N LYS A 359 -19.08 9.40 9.83
CA LYS A 359 -20.47 9.73 10.15
C LYS A 359 -20.89 8.94 11.39
N TRP A 360 -21.39 9.63 12.42
CA TRP A 360 -21.67 9.01 13.72
C TRP A 360 -23.15 9.14 14.12
N ASP A 361 -23.62 10.34 14.43
CA ASP A 361 -25.02 10.61 14.74
C ASP A 361 -25.56 11.67 13.80
N GLY A 362 -26.63 11.39 13.07
CA GLY A 362 -27.16 12.38 12.14
C GLY A 362 -28.04 11.82 11.04
N LYS A 363 -28.36 12.69 10.08
CA LYS A 363 -29.30 12.42 9.00
C LYS A 363 -28.58 12.41 7.66
N GLY A 364 -28.91 11.42 6.84
CA GLY A 364 -28.46 11.30 5.46
C GLY A 364 -29.54 11.70 4.48
N TYR A 365 -29.13 12.37 3.41
CA TYR A 365 -30.01 12.98 2.42
C TYR A 365 -29.73 12.38 1.04
N ASN A 366 -30.78 12.26 0.22
CA ASN A 366 -30.61 11.99 -1.21
C ASN A 366 -30.31 13.30 -1.98
N PRO A 367 -29.92 13.22 -3.27
CA PRO A 367 -29.63 14.40 -4.08
C PRO A 367 -30.79 15.42 -4.22
N ASN A 368 -32.03 15.01 -3.89
CA ASN A 368 -33.21 15.88 -3.89
C ASN A 368 -33.50 16.52 -2.52
N GLY A 369 -32.60 16.35 -1.53
CA GLY A 369 -32.70 16.91 -0.19
C GLY A 369 -33.68 16.19 0.73
N LYS A 370 -34.16 15.00 0.37
CA LYS A 370 -35.05 14.19 1.23
C LYS A 370 -34.21 13.35 2.17
N ILE A 371 -34.53 13.32 3.46
CA ILE A 371 -33.93 12.42 4.45
C ILE A 371 -34.27 10.98 4.06
N ILE A 372 -33.25 10.15 3.92
CA ILE A 372 -33.35 8.73 3.53
C ILE A 372 -32.85 7.76 4.56
N TYR A 373 -32.03 8.23 5.51
CA TYR A 373 -31.57 7.43 6.64
C TYR A 373 -31.17 8.29 7.84
N GLU A 374 -31.11 7.65 9.00
CA GLU A 374 -30.57 8.23 10.23
C GLU A 374 -29.56 7.25 10.84
N LEU A 375 -28.44 7.81 11.36
CA LEU A 375 -27.43 7.08 12.11
C LEU A 375 -27.52 7.43 13.59
N ASN A 376 -27.35 6.42 14.43
CA ASN A 376 -27.26 6.55 15.88
C ASN A 376 -26.02 5.77 16.37
N ASN A 377 -25.06 6.45 17.02
CA ASN A 377 -23.77 5.89 17.40
C ASN A 377 -23.05 5.16 16.26
N GLY A 378 -23.07 5.74 15.07
CA GLY A 378 -22.48 5.17 13.87
C GLY A 378 -23.21 3.95 13.28
N ASN A 379 -24.44 3.68 13.75
CA ASN A 379 -25.21 2.51 13.37
C ASN A 379 -26.49 2.91 12.66
N GLY A 380 -26.83 2.23 11.58
CA GLY A 380 -28.05 2.44 10.83
C GLY A 380 -27.93 2.07 9.35
N PRO A 381 -29.04 2.15 8.60
CA PRO A 381 -29.02 2.03 7.15
C PRO A 381 -28.26 3.19 6.52
N VAL A 382 -27.64 2.98 5.34
CA VAL A 382 -26.96 4.04 4.60
C VAL A 382 -27.13 3.88 3.09
N ASN A 383 -27.20 5.02 2.40
CA ASN A 383 -27.02 5.12 0.96
C ASN A 383 -25.90 6.14 0.72
N GLU A 384 -24.85 5.72 0.00
CA GLU A 384 -23.75 6.59 -0.38
C GLU A 384 -23.89 6.98 -1.86
N TYR A 385 -23.54 8.23 -2.19
CA TYR A 385 -23.62 8.77 -3.55
C TYR A 385 -22.27 9.22 -4.06
N ASN A 386 -22.04 9.13 -5.37
CA ASN A 386 -20.86 9.69 -6.03
C ASN A 386 -21.12 11.13 -6.51
N TYR A 387 -20.09 11.75 -7.10
CA TYR A 387 -20.15 13.12 -7.64
C TYR A 387 -21.09 13.31 -8.85
N SER A 388 -21.73 12.24 -9.32
CA SER A 388 -22.74 12.28 -10.39
C SER A 388 -24.15 11.97 -9.87
N ASP A 389 -24.37 12.12 -8.55
CA ASP A 389 -25.63 11.85 -7.85
C ASP A 389 -26.11 10.38 -7.98
N ARG A 390 -25.23 9.46 -8.33
CA ARG A 390 -25.54 8.04 -8.46
C ARG A 390 -25.18 7.30 -7.18
N ILE A 391 -26.00 6.33 -6.81
CA ILE A 391 -25.77 5.44 -5.67
C ILE A 391 -24.51 4.62 -5.95
N ILE A 392 -23.58 4.58 -4.99
CA ILE A 392 -22.38 3.73 -5.00
C ILE A 392 -22.42 2.65 -3.93
N PHE A 393 -23.25 2.81 -2.89
CA PHE A 393 -23.41 1.79 -1.87
C PHE A 393 -24.80 1.91 -1.21
N VAL A 394 -25.42 0.76 -0.95
CA VAL A 394 -26.64 0.61 -0.14
C VAL A 394 -26.43 -0.50 0.86
N GLY A 395 -26.61 -0.22 2.16
CA GLY A 395 -26.41 -1.23 3.20
C GLY A 395 -26.60 -0.68 4.60
N LYS A 396 -25.80 -1.17 5.51
CA LYS A 396 -25.81 -0.73 6.91
C LYS A 396 -24.41 -0.34 7.36
N TYR A 397 -24.35 0.59 8.29
CA TYR A 397 -23.16 0.91 9.07
C TYR A 397 -23.25 0.31 10.47
N LEU A 398 -22.11 -0.10 11.00
CA LEU A 398 -21.83 -0.36 12.40
C LEU A 398 -20.53 0.36 12.77
N ASN A 399 -20.58 1.22 13.80
CA ASN A 399 -19.44 2.06 14.21
C ASN A 399 -18.90 2.93 13.05
N GLY A 400 -19.79 3.43 12.18
CA GLY A 400 -19.47 4.29 11.05
C GLY A 400 -18.76 3.59 9.88
N LYS A 401 -18.87 2.26 9.79
CA LYS A 401 -18.29 1.45 8.70
C LYS A 401 -19.34 0.52 8.13
N ARG A 402 -19.20 0.16 6.84
CA ARG A 402 -20.07 -0.83 6.17
C ARG A 402 -20.02 -2.15 6.91
N GLU A 403 -21.19 -2.71 7.22
CA GLU A 403 -21.38 -3.91 8.03
C GLU A 403 -22.59 -4.71 7.58
N GLY A 404 -22.53 -6.05 7.69
CA GLY A 404 -23.61 -6.94 7.29
C GLY A 404 -23.83 -6.92 5.79
N LYS A 405 -25.07 -7.11 5.33
CA LYS A 405 -25.40 -7.17 3.91
C LYS A 405 -25.41 -5.79 3.26
N GLY A 406 -24.84 -5.68 2.07
CA GLY A 406 -24.82 -4.45 1.28
C GLY A 406 -24.62 -4.69 -0.21
N LYS A 407 -24.86 -3.63 -1.00
CA LYS A 407 -24.67 -3.60 -2.46
C LYS A 407 -23.75 -2.45 -2.83
N GLU A 408 -22.76 -2.73 -3.66
CA GLU A 408 -21.88 -1.73 -4.28
C GLU A 408 -22.25 -1.55 -5.74
N TYR A 409 -22.16 -0.32 -6.19
CA TYR A 409 -22.41 0.07 -7.57
C TYR A 409 -21.18 0.78 -8.13
N ASP A 410 -20.97 0.69 -9.42
CA ASP A 410 -19.90 1.40 -10.11
C ASP A 410 -20.23 2.90 -10.25
N PHE A 411 -19.34 3.62 -10.94
CA PHE A 411 -19.52 5.04 -11.19
C PHE A 411 -20.75 5.36 -12.06
N ASN A 412 -21.19 4.41 -12.88
CA ASN A 412 -22.37 4.52 -13.73
C ASN A 412 -23.69 4.17 -13.02
N GLY A 413 -23.61 3.58 -11.81
CA GLY A 413 -24.75 3.11 -11.04
C GLY A 413 -25.10 1.64 -11.33
N ASP A 414 -24.22 0.88 -12.02
CA ASP A 414 -24.39 -0.54 -12.27
C ASP A 414 -23.92 -1.36 -11.07
N LEU A 415 -24.68 -2.41 -10.72
CA LEU A 415 -24.34 -3.30 -9.60
C LEU A 415 -23.05 -4.05 -9.89
N ILE A 416 -22.03 -3.87 -9.04
CA ILE A 416 -20.73 -4.56 -9.15
C ILE A 416 -20.50 -5.58 -8.05
N PHE A 417 -21.19 -5.46 -6.90
CA PHE A 417 -21.08 -6.41 -5.81
C PHE A 417 -22.33 -6.41 -4.93
N GLU A 418 -22.77 -7.59 -4.50
CA GLU A 418 -23.69 -7.76 -3.39
C GLU A 418 -23.18 -8.82 -2.43
N GLY A 419 -23.20 -8.56 -1.13
CA GLY A 419 -22.67 -9.50 -0.16
C GLY A 419 -22.55 -8.95 1.25
N GLU A 420 -21.73 -9.62 2.03
CA GLU A 420 -21.52 -9.30 3.44
C GLU A 420 -20.27 -8.43 3.61
N TYR A 421 -20.34 -7.55 4.61
CA TYR A 421 -19.27 -6.62 5.00
C TYR A 421 -18.92 -6.78 6.47
N LEU A 422 -17.66 -6.62 6.81
CA LEU A 422 -17.14 -6.52 8.16
C LEU A 422 -16.07 -5.43 8.21
N ASP A 423 -16.25 -4.47 9.13
CA ASP A 423 -15.32 -3.35 9.35
C ASP A 423 -14.99 -2.57 8.06
N GLY A 424 -15.99 -2.39 7.17
CA GLY A 424 -15.89 -1.64 5.91
C GLY A 424 -15.36 -2.42 4.72
N LYS A 425 -15.07 -3.72 4.87
CA LYS A 425 -14.53 -4.57 3.80
C LYS A 425 -15.48 -5.70 3.46
N ARG A 426 -15.50 -6.15 2.20
CA ARG A 426 -16.20 -7.37 1.78
C ARG A 426 -15.72 -8.54 2.62
N ASN A 427 -16.65 -9.27 3.27
CA ASN A 427 -16.32 -10.35 4.21
C ASN A 427 -17.53 -11.27 4.36
N GLY A 428 -17.32 -12.60 4.34
CA GLY A 428 -18.41 -13.56 4.28
C GLY A 428 -18.83 -13.86 2.83
N LYS A 429 -20.09 -14.14 2.58
CA LYS A 429 -20.58 -14.51 1.23
C LYS A 429 -20.86 -13.28 0.38
N GLY A 430 -20.52 -13.38 -0.92
CA GLY A 430 -20.77 -12.31 -1.87
C GLY A 430 -20.76 -12.74 -3.32
N LYS A 431 -21.30 -11.85 -4.17
CA LYS A 431 -21.39 -11.99 -5.63
C LYS A 431 -20.81 -10.76 -6.28
N GLU A 432 -19.98 -10.95 -7.29
CA GLU A 432 -19.42 -9.90 -8.14
C GLU A 432 -20.06 -9.93 -9.52
N TYR A 433 -20.28 -8.76 -10.09
CA TYR A 433 -20.91 -8.57 -11.40
C TYR A 433 -19.98 -7.79 -12.31
N ASP A 434 -20.06 -8.09 -13.61
CA ASP A 434 -19.33 -7.33 -14.64
C ASP A 434 -19.96 -5.96 -14.85
N TYR A 435 -19.10 -4.92 -14.93
CA TYR A 435 -19.53 -3.53 -15.15
C TYR A 435 -19.57 -3.11 -16.63
N PHE A 436 -19.06 -3.95 -17.58
CA PHE A 436 -19.08 -3.63 -19.01
C PHE A 436 -20.29 -4.16 -19.76
N LEU A 437 -20.90 -5.25 -19.30
CA LEU A 437 -21.98 -5.96 -20.00
C LEU A 437 -23.09 -6.32 -19.00
N VAL A 438 -24.18 -5.57 -19.00
CA VAL A 438 -25.47 -5.88 -18.35
C VAL A 438 -25.39 -6.76 -17.08
N ALA A 439 -24.63 -6.31 -16.07
CA ALA A 439 -24.57 -6.91 -14.72
C ALA A 439 -24.52 -8.46 -14.68
N ASN A 440 -23.74 -9.10 -15.57
CA ASN A 440 -23.57 -10.55 -15.54
C ASN A 440 -22.80 -10.97 -14.30
N LEU A 441 -23.25 -12.03 -13.63
CA LEU A 441 -22.53 -12.64 -12.52
C LEU A 441 -21.19 -13.19 -13.02
N ILE A 442 -20.08 -12.69 -12.43
CA ILE A 442 -18.71 -13.14 -12.76
C ILE A 442 -18.07 -13.95 -11.65
N PHE A 443 -18.53 -13.78 -10.40
CA PHE A 443 -18.05 -14.57 -9.28
C PHE A 443 -19.10 -14.66 -8.16
N GLU A 444 -19.19 -15.82 -7.53
CA GLU A 444 -19.85 -16.02 -6.24
C GLU A 444 -18.99 -16.88 -5.31
N GLY A 445 -18.88 -16.48 -4.04
CA GLY A 445 -18.04 -17.19 -3.08
C GLY A 445 -17.87 -16.46 -1.76
N GLU A 446 -16.80 -16.82 -1.07
CA GLU A 446 -16.48 -16.28 0.25
C GLU A 446 -15.37 -15.22 0.17
N TYR A 447 -15.45 -14.24 1.06
CA TYR A 447 -14.52 -13.12 1.17
C TYR A 447 -13.96 -13.00 2.59
N LEU A 448 -12.71 -12.61 2.68
CA LEU A 448 -12.06 -12.20 3.93
C LEU A 448 -11.23 -10.93 3.68
N ASN A 449 -11.55 -9.86 4.42
CA ASN A 449 -10.86 -8.57 4.30
C ASN A 449 -10.78 -8.03 2.86
N GLY A 450 -11.84 -8.24 2.05
CA GLY A 450 -11.94 -7.78 0.67
C GLY A 450 -11.33 -8.71 -0.38
N LYS A 451 -10.83 -9.89 0.00
CA LYS A 451 -10.25 -10.87 -0.91
C LYS A 451 -11.07 -12.15 -0.95
N ARG A 452 -11.18 -12.78 -2.13
CA ARG A 452 -11.81 -14.09 -2.31
C ARG A 452 -11.05 -15.15 -1.52
N ILE A 453 -11.76 -16.00 -0.77
CA ILE A 453 -11.22 -17.13 0.00
C ILE A 453 -12.18 -18.31 -0.06
N GLY A 454 -11.73 -19.48 0.46
CA GLY A 454 -12.59 -20.65 0.58
C GLY A 454 -13.13 -21.10 -0.78
N LYS A 455 -14.34 -21.61 -0.80
CA LYS A 455 -14.97 -22.09 -2.03
C LYS A 455 -15.65 -20.96 -2.80
N GLY A 456 -15.47 -20.97 -4.14
CA GLY A 456 -16.08 -20.01 -5.03
C GLY A 456 -16.27 -20.53 -6.44
N LYS A 457 -17.07 -19.80 -7.21
CA LYS A 457 -17.36 -20.07 -8.61
C LYS A 457 -17.11 -18.83 -9.43
N GLU A 458 -16.42 -18.96 -10.56
CA GLU A 458 -16.27 -17.92 -11.57
C GLU A 458 -17.09 -18.27 -12.81
N TYR A 459 -17.59 -17.24 -13.48
CA TYR A 459 -18.41 -17.38 -14.66
C TYR A 459 -17.79 -16.63 -15.84
N TYR A 460 -17.99 -17.13 -17.05
CA TYR A 460 -17.64 -16.42 -18.28
C TYR A 460 -18.43 -15.12 -18.39
N GLU A 461 -17.73 -13.97 -18.46
CA GLU A 461 -18.33 -12.64 -18.54
C GLU A 461 -19.39 -12.52 -19.64
N LYS A 462 -19.11 -13.06 -20.82
CA LYS A 462 -19.96 -12.96 -22.00
C LYS A 462 -21.19 -13.84 -21.96
N PHE A 463 -21.15 -14.99 -21.29
CA PHE A 463 -22.18 -16.03 -21.41
C PHE A 463 -22.84 -16.39 -20.07
N GLY A 464 -22.32 -15.91 -18.94
CA GLY A 464 -22.80 -16.26 -17.60
C GLY A 464 -22.69 -17.77 -17.27
N LYS A 465 -21.94 -18.53 -18.08
CA LYS A 465 -21.71 -19.96 -17.85
C LYS A 465 -20.55 -20.18 -16.88
N LEU A 466 -20.61 -21.28 -16.12
CA LEU A 466 -19.55 -21.64 -15.17
C LEU A 466 -18.21 -21.83 -15.90
N PHE A 467 -17.21 -21.07 -15.45
CA PHE A 467 -15.83 -21.13 -15.93
C PHE A 467 -14.94 -21.92 -14.97
N PHE A 468 -15.09 -21.68 -13.65
CA PHE A 468 -14.30 -22.33 -12.64
C PHE A 468 -15.13 -22.53 -11.37
N GLU A 469 -14.92 -23.67 -10.70
CA GLU A 469 -15.35 -23.89 -9.32
C GLU A 469 -14.21 -24.51 -8.52
N GLY A 470 -13.94 -24.00 -7.32
CA GLY A 470 -12.84 -24.49 -6.51
C GLY A 470 -12.52 -23.63 -5.32
N GLU A 471 -11.31 -23.79 -4.81
CA GLU A 471 -10.83 -23.09 -3.63
C GLU A 471 -10.05 -21.82 -4.01
N TYR A 472 -10.16 -20.81 -3.15
CA TYR A 472 -9.47 -19.53 -3.27
C TYR A 472 -8.68 -19.23 -2.00
N MET A 473 -7.52 -18.61 -2.17
CA MET A 473 -6.71 -18.08 -1.09
C MET A 473 -6.13 -16.72 -1.49
N ASN A 474 -6.36 -15.69 -0.65
CA ASN A 474 -5.88 -14.32 -0.90
C ASN A 474 -6.32 -13.69 -2.24
N GLY A 475 -7.44 -14.14 -2.81
CA GLY A 475 -8.00 -13.62 -4.06
C GLY A 475 -7.66 -14.44 -5.30
N GLU A 476 -6.83 -15.49 -5.18
CA GLU A 476 -6.38 -16.33 -6.29
C GLU A 476 -6.84 -17.79 -6.13
N LYS A 477 -7.05 -18.53 -7.25
CA LYS A 477 -7.36 -19.96 -7.24
C LYS A 477 -6.24 -20.71 -6.51
N SER A 478 -6.60 -21.56 -5.54
CA SER A 478 -5.65 -22.32 -4.73
C SER A 478 -6.32 -23.56 -4.17
N GLY A 479 -5.59 -24.69 -4.05
CA GLY A 479 -6.21 -25.96 -3.63
C GLY A 479 -6.91 -26.68 -4.79
N GLU A 480 -7.92 -27.46 -4.49
CA GLU A 480 -8.67 -28.25 -5.48
C GLU A 480 -9.64 -27.39 -6.29
N GLY A 481 -9.72 -27.64 -7.60
CA GLY A 481 -10.66 -26.92 -8.46
C GLY A 481 -10.89 -27.57 -9.81
N LYS A 482 -11.92 -27.09 -10.51
CA LYS A 482 -12.32 -27.50 -11.85
C LYS A 482 -12.49 -26.30 -12.76
N GLU A 483 -11.95 -26.37 -13.95
CA GLU A 483 -12.18 -25.42 -15.04
C GLU A 483 -13.03 -26.05 -16.13
N TYR A 484 -13.87 -25.25 -16.75
CA TYR A 484 -14.82 -25.68 -17.77
C TYR A 484 -14.63 -24.88 -19.07
N PHE A 485 -14.90 -25.50 -20.20
CA PHE A 485 -15.08 -24.85 -21.48
C PHE A 485 -16.37 -23.97 -21.49
N ASP A 486 -16.49 -23.11 -22.46
CA ASP A 486 -17.68 -22.26 -22.65
C ASP A 486 -18.95 -23.04 -23.03
N ASP A 487 -18.81 -24.32 -23.51
CA ASP A 487 -19.90 -25.23 -23.73
C ASP A 487 -20.33 -25.99 -22.45
N GLY A 488 -19.62 -25.77 -21.32
CA GLY A 488 -19.89 -26.39 -20.01
C GLY A 488 -19.21 -27.74 -19.77
N LYS A 489 -18.43 -28.24 -20.72
CA LYS A 489 -17.66 -29.46 -20.53
C LYS A 489 -16.42 -29.20 -19.66
N LEU A 490 -15.99 -30.26 -18.95
CA LEU A 490 -14.82 -30.19 -18.08
C LEU A 490 -13.54 -30.02 -18.92
N LEU A 491 -12.77 -28.94 -18.62
CA LEU A 491 -11.45 -28.66 -19.19
C LEU A 491 -10.33 -29.22 -18.33
N TYR A 492 -10.42 -28.97 -17.01
CA TYR A 492 -9.38 -29.37 -16.07
C TYR A 492 -9.98 -29.69 -14.70
N GLU A 493 -9.46 -30.69 -14.03
CA GLU A 493 -9.69 -30.98 -12.62
C GLU A 493 -8.36 -31.25 -11.92
N GLY A 494 -8.10 -30.60 -10.79
CA GLY A 494 -6.87 -30.80 -10.04
C GLY A 494 -6.50 -29.62 -9.14
N GLU A 495 -5.25 -29.61 -8.73
CA GLU A 495 -4.71 -28.64 -7.80
C GLU A 495 -4.32 -27.32 -8.50
N PHE A 496 -4.54 -26.22 -7.79
CA PHE A 496 -4.14 -24.86 -8.18
C PHE A 496 -3.24 -24.25 -7.11
N LEU A 497 -2.34 -23.40 -7.54
CA LEU A 497 -1.53 -22.56 -6.67
C LEU A 497 -1.33 -21.20 -7.34
N GLU A 498 -1.70 -20.10 -6.63
CA GLU A 498 -1.58 -18.72 -7.13
C GLU A 498 -2.18 -18.52 -8.53
N GLY A 499 -3.42 -18.99 -8.69
CA GLY A 499 -4.18 -18.87 -9.94
C GLY A 499 -3.73 -19.78 -11.07
N LYS A 500 -2.77 -20.69 -10.85
CA LYS A 500 -2.20 -21.56 -11.90
C LYS A 500 -2.37 -23.03 -11.55
N LYS A 501 -2.58 -23.87 -12.58
CA LYS A 501 -2.53 -25.33 -12.46
C LYS A 501 -1.22 -25.74 -11.78
N HIS A 502 -1.29 -26.52 -10.71
CA HIS A 502 -0.15 -26.96 -9.92
C HIS A 502 -0.44 -28.36 -9.33
N GLY A 503 0.62 -29.11 -8.93
CA GLY A 503 0.40 -30.42 -8.33
C GLY A 503 -0.28 -31.39 -9.31
N LYS A 504 -1.13 -32.29 -8.80
CA LYS A 504 -1.78 -33.33 -9.60
C LYS A 504 -3.02 -32.81 -10.29
N GLY A 505 -3.22 -33.23 -11.56
CA GLY A 505 -4.41 -32.84 -12.29
C GLY A 505 -4.64 -33.66 -13.54
N LYS A 506 -5.85 -33.52 -14.11
CA LYS A 506 -6.27 -34.06 -15.40
C LYS A 506 -6.80 -32.94 -16.26
N GLU A 507 -6.43 -32.92 -17.50
CA GLU A 507 -6.89 -31.95 -18.51
C GLU A 507 -7.53 -32.70 -19.67
N TYR A 508 -8.58 -32.15 -20.26
CA TYR A 508 -9.42 -32.79 -21.25
C TYR A 508 -9.48 -31.93 -22.52
N TYR A 509 -9.68 -32.56 -23.65
CA TYR A 509 -10.07 -31.90 -24.89
C TYR A 509 -11.54 -31.48 -24.86
N SER A 510 -11.95 -30.59 -25.77
CA SER A 510 -13.34 -30.11 -25.88
C SER A 510 -14.35 -31.23 -26.24
N ASP A 511 -13.90 -32.35 -26.80
CA ASP A 511 -14.71 -33.54 -27.04
C ASP A 511 -14.91 -34.42 -25.79
N GLY A 512 -14.22 -34.09 -24.67
CA GLY A 512 -14.28 -34.83 -23.40
C GLY A 512 -13.20 -35.90 -23.25
N ASN A 513 -12.37 -36.11 -24.26
CA ASN A 513 -11.27 -37.06 -24.19
C ASN A 513 -10.13 -36.54 -23.29
N LEU A 514 -9.46 -37.44 -22.57
CA LEU A 514 -8.36 -37.10 -21.68
C LEU A 514 -7.15 -36.59 -22.48
N TYR A 515 -6.72 -35.34 -22.25
CA TYR A 515 -5.53 -34.76 -22.87
C TYR A 515 -4.25 -35.08 -22.08
N PHE A 516 -4.30 -34.87 -20.76
CA PHE A 516 -3.15 -35.07 -19.88
C PHE A 516 -3.59 -35.52 -18.49
N LYS A 517 -2.81 -36.41 -17.88
CA LYS A 517 -2.94 -36.81 -16.47
C LYS A 517 -1.57 -36.87 -15.84
N GLY A 518 -1.36 -36.01 -14.81
CA GLY A 518 -0.06 -35.96 -14.16
C GLY A 518 0.11 -34.75 -13.26
N GLU A 519 1.34 -34.27 -13.16
CA GLU A 519 1.73 -33.15 -12.34
C GLU A 519 1.93 -31.90 -13.18
N TYR A 520 1.49 -30.78 -12.64
CA TYR A 520 1.70 -29.45 -13.16
C TYR A 520 2.66 -28.65 -12.27
N LEU A 521 3.50 -27.82 -12.87
CA LEU A 521 4.36 -26.88 -12.17
C LEU A 521 4.16 -25.48 -12.74
N LYS A 522 3.56 -24.58 -11.94
CA LYS A 522 3.31 -23.16 -12.30
C LYS A 522 2.59 -23.01 -13.66
N GLY A 523 1.54 -23.79 -13.87
CA GLY A 523 0.68 -23.75 -15.07
C GLY A 523 1.20 -24.55 -16.26
N LYS A 524 2.34 -25.25 -16.14
CA LYS A 524 2.91 -26.09 -17.20
C LYS A 524 2.87 -27.55 -16.82
N ILE A 525 2.60 -28.40 -17.80
CA ILE A 525 2.75 -29.86 -17.67
C ILE A 525 4.19 -30.17 -17.22
N TRP A 526 4.34 -31.00 -16.18
CA TRP A 526 5.65 -31.32 -15.60
C TRP A 526 5.99 -32.80 -15.71
N ASN A 527 5.23 -33.67 -15.04
CA ASN A 527 5.43 -35.11 -15.07
C ASN A 527 4.09 -35.84 -15.28
N GLY A 528 4.01 -36.82 -16.19
CA GLY A 528 2.77 -37.57 -16.39
C GLY A 528 2.62 -38.20 -17.75
N LYS A 529 1.37 -38.41 -18.14
CA LYS A 529 1.00 -39.03 -19.41
C LYS A 529 0.16 -38.07 -20.22
N LYS A 530 0.57 -37.79 -21.46
CA LYS A 530 -0.17 -37.02 -22.46
C LYS A 530 -0.75 -37.98 -23.50
N TYR A 531 -1.97 -37.68 -23.94
CA TYR A 531 -2.73 -38.49 -24.89
C TYR A 531 -3.05 -37.69 -26.14
N GLU A 532 -2.88 -38.30 -27.31
CA GLU A 532 -3.28 -37.78 -28.62
C GLU A 532 -4.18 -38.81 -29.30
N TYR A 533 -5.30 -38.39 -29.88
CA TYR A 533 -6.31 -39.27 -30.49
C TYR A 533 -6.31 -39.10 -32.00
N TYR A 534 -6.50 -40.20 -32.71
CA TYR A 534 -6.71 -40.19 -34.17
C TYR A 534 -8.16 -39.80 -34.51
N ASN A 535 -8.39 -39.41 -35.77
CA ASN A 535 -9.68 -38.86 -36.22
C ASN A 535 -10.89 -39.80 -36.04
N ASN A 536 -10.70 -41.11 -35.80
CA ASN A 536 -11.74 -42.10 -35.53
C ASN A 536 -12.10 -42.22 -34.03
N GLY A 537 -11.36 -41.57 -33.12
CA GLY A 537 -11.59 -41.61 -31.67
C GLY A 537 -11.27 -42.96 -30.97
N GLU A 538 -10.98 -44.02 -31.73
CA GLU A 538 -10.82 -45.38 -31.18
C GLU A 538 -9.37 -45.70 -30.79
N SER A 539 -8.38 -45.03 -31.38
CA SER A 539 -6.97 -45.25 -31.07
C SER A 539 -6.33 -44.02 -30.47
N LYS A 540 -5.51 -44.19 -29.41
CA LYS A 540 -4.79 -43.13 -28.72
C LYS A 540 -3.30 -43.41 -28.68
N LEU A 541 -2.47 -42.38 -28.85
CA LEU A 541 -1.06 -42.41 -28.54
C LEU A 541 -0.84 -41.90 -27.13
N GLU A 542 -0.08 -42.62 -26.33
CA GLU A 542 0.32 -42.22 -24.98
C GLU A 542 1.79 -41.82 -24.99
N PHE A 543 2.08 -40.63 -24.48
CA PHE A 543 3.43 -40.09 -24.34
C PHE A 543 3.76 -39.86 -22.87
N LYS A 544 4.94 -40.27 -22.46
CA LYS A 544 5.45 -39.95 -21.13
C LYS A 544 6.09 -38.55 -21.16
N ILE A 545 5.70 -37.70 -20.22
CA ILE A 545 6.31 -36.37 -19.98
C ILE A 545 7.14 -36.45 -18.72
N ILE A 546 8.38 -35.99 -18.77
CA ILE A 546 9.29 -35.88 -17.61
C ILE A 546 9.95 -34.51 -17.63
N HIS A 547 9.81 -33.75 -16.53
CA HIS A 547 10.31 -32.39 -16.39
C HIS A 547 9.90 -31.47 -17.56
N GLY A 548 8.66 -31.64 -18.09
CA GLY A 548 8.11 -30.87 -19.18
C GLY A 548 8.53 -31.30 -20.59
N HIS A 549 9.34 -32.34 -20.73
CA HIS A 549 9.81 -32.86 -22.03
C HIS A 549 9.14 -34.20 -22.40
N LYS A 550 8.73 -34.32 -23.67
CA LYS A 550 8.18 -35.57 -24.26
C LYS A 550 9.32 -36.61 -24.36
N ARG A 551 9.09 -37.82 -23.88
CA ARG A 551 9.98 -38.96 -23.98
C ARG A 551 9.26 -40.17 -24.62
#